data_f77f2cb0a3f6a41fe06f6fde62e3a012
#
_entry.id   f77f2cb0a3f6a41fe06f6fde62e3a012
#
_cell.length_a   1.000
_cell.length_b   1.000
_cell.length_c   1.000
_cell.angle_alpha   90.00
_cell.angle_beta   90.00
_cell.angle_gamma   90.00
#
_symmetry.space_group_name_H-M   'P 1'
#
loop_
_entity.id
_entity.type
_entity.pdbx_description
1 polymer ?
#
loop_
_entity_poly.entity_id
_entity_poly.type
_entity_poly.pdbx_seq_one_letter_code
_entity_poly.pdbx_strand_id
1 'polypeptide(L)'
;MCGIITLFGEERDVPIGLLSHRGPDDYRTEKMGKCRMDFYRLAINDLTDAGMQPFVRPNRMFVCNGEIYNHRSFRTGEEKSKSDCEVVMNLIYNL
;
A
#
# COMPACT_ATOMS: atom_id res chain seq x y z
N MET A 1 4.64 12.12 3.40
CA MET A 1 4.81 10.91 2.58
C MET A 1 4.72 9.67 3.46
N CYS A 2 4.10 8.63 2.95
CA CYS A 2 3.93 7.39 3.69
C CYS A 2 5.25 6.68 3.97
N GLY A 3 5.25 5.76 4.94
CA GLY A 3 6.38 4.91 5.26
C GLY A 3 6.11 3.46 4.88
N ILE A 4 7.11 2.79 4.33
CA ILE A 4 7.04 1.39 3.89
C ILE A 4 8.19 0.62 4.48
N ILE A 5 7.90 -0.55 5.07
CA ILE A 5 8.91 -1.54 5.43
C ILE A 5 8.50 -2.86 4.79
N THR A 6 9.41 -3.48 4.06
CA THR A 6 9.20 -4.80 3.47
C THR A 6 10.31 -5.74 3.91
N LEU A 7 9.91 -6.91 4.40
CA LEU A 7 10.82 -8.02 4.72
C LEU A 7 10.47 -9.22 3.86
N PHE A 8 11.47 -9.84 3.30
CA PHE A 8 11.29 -11.01 2.44
C PHE A 8 12.26 -12.12 2.82
N GLY A 9 11.70 -13.29 3.13
CA GLY A 9 12.48 -14.49 3.43
C GLY A 9 13.01 -14.59 4.86
N GLU A 10 13.00 -13.51 5.63
CA GLU A 10 13.47 -13.47 7.01
C GLU A 10 12.42 -12.89 7.93
N GLU A 11 12.22 -13.51 9.10
CA GLU A 11 11.41 -12.92 10.14
C GLU A 11 12.31 -12.13 11.09
N ARG A 12 12.00 -10.84 11.23
CA ARG A 12 12.65 -9.95 12.19
C ARG A 12 11.60 -9.15 12.94
N ASP A 13 11.88 -8.88 14.19
CA ASP A 13 11.08 -7.94 14.94
C ASP A 13 11.37 -6.52 14.45
N VAL A 14 10.32 -5.84 14.01
CA VAL A 14 10.40 -4.44 13.63
C VAL A 14 9.59 -3.65 14.63
N PRO A 15 10.20 -2.66 15.32
CA PRO A 15 9.46 -1.86 16.30
C PRO A 15 8.27 -1.17 15.66
N ILE A 16 7.09 -1.32 16.28
CA ILE A 16 5.89 -0.61 15.86
C ILE A 16 6.13 0.89 16.04
N GLY A 17 5.76 1.68 15.04
CA GLY A 17 5.92 3.12 15.08
C GLY A 17 7.24 3.64 14.51
N LEU A 18 8.10 2.75 14.00
CA LEU A 18 9.41 3.14 13.46
C LEU A 18 9.33 4.24 12.41
N LEU A 19 8.31 4.20 11.55
CA LEU A 19 8.09 5.18 10.49
C LEU A 19 6.85 6.05 10.70
N SER A 20 6.31 6.12 11.91
CA SER A 20 5.08 6.87 12.17
C SER A 20 5.21 8.36 11.88
N HIS A 21 6.42 8.93 11.93
CA HIS A 21 6.67 10.31 11.55
C HIS A 21 6.44 10.58 10.06
N ARG A 22 6.51 9.56 9.20
CA ARG A 22 6.24 9.66 7.77
C ARG A 22 4.76 9.50 7.45
N GLY A 23 4.08 8.63 8.19
CA GLY A 23 2.66 8.36 7.99
C GLY A 23 1.96 8.16 9.32
N PRO A 24 1.53 9.26 9.97
CA PRO A 24 0.95 9.19 11.31
C PRO A 24 -0.53 8.83 11.34
N ASP A 25 -1.20 8.75 10.18
CA ASP A 25 -2.66 8.64 10.13
C ASP A 25 -3.17 7.22 10.36
N ASP A 26 -2.41 6.21 9.95
CA ASP A 26 -2.79 4.81 10.14
C ASP A 26 -1.58 3.90 9.95
N TYR A 27 -1.70 2.66 10.41
CA TYR A 27 -0.67 1.64 10.31
C TYR A 27 -1.31 0.29 10.02
N ARG A 28 -0.70 -0.47 9.10
CA ARG A 28 -1.11 -1.84 8.82
C ARG A 28 0.10 -2.69 8.47
N THR A 29 0.09 -3.93 8.94
CA THR A 29 1.03 -4.97 8.51
C THR A 29 0.27 -6.12 7.89
N GLU A 30 0.80 -6.66 6.79
CA GLU A 30 0.25 -7.81 6.10
C GLU A 30 1.36 -8.79 5.75
N LYS A 31 1.03 -10.07 5.77
CA LYS A 31 1.97 -11.14 5.42
C LYS A 31 1.37 -12.02 4.33
N MET A 32 2.22 -12.43 3.39
CA MET A 32 1.87 -13.40 2.37
C MET A 32 3.09 -14.26 2.08
N GLY A 33 3.01 -15.55 2.44
CA GLY A 33 4.16 -16.46 2.36
C GLY A 33 5.31 -15.92 3.22
N LYS A 34 6.47 -15.73 2.61
CA LYS A 34 7.67 -15.20 3.29
C LYS A 34 7.81 -13.69 3.18
N CYS A 35 6.81 -13.00 2.66
CA CYS A 35 6.82 -11.56 2.52
C CYS A 35 5.97 -10.91 3.61
N ARG A 36 6.52 -9.91 4.26
CA ARG A 36 5.80 -9.01 5.17
C ARG A 36 5.92 -7.59 4.65
N MET A 37 4.79 -6.88 4.63
CA MET A 37 4.75 -5.47 4.25
C MET A 37 4.08 -4.67 5.36
N ASP A 38 4.77 -3.64 5.83
CA ASP A 38 4.26 -2.67 6.79
C ASP A 38 4.03 -1.34 6.08
N PHE A 39 2.91 -0.69 6.37
CA PHE A 39 2.56 0.58 5.77
C PHE A 39 2.14 1.58 6.83
N TYR A 40 2.79 2.74 6.81
CA TYR A 40 2.48 3.89 7.65
C TYR A 40 1.86 4.97 6.77
N ARG A 41 0.58 5.22 6.96
CA ARG A 41 -0.22 6.04 6.05
C ARG A 41 -0.18 7.52 6.39
N LEU A 42 0.06 8.33 5.35
CA LEU A 42 -0.36 9.72 5.30
C LEU A 42 -1.50 9.79 4.28
N ALA A 43 -2.73 9.98 4.75
CA ALA A 43 -3.92 9.88 3.90
C ALA A 43 -4.09 11.16 3.07
N ILE A 44 -4.05 11.04 1.75
CA ILE A 44 -4.13 12.16 0.81
C ILE A 44 -5.29 12.03 -0.15
N ASN A 45 -5.29 10.99 -1.00
CA ASN A 45 -6.27 10.83 -2.07
C ASN A 45 -7.56 10.14 -1.65
N ASP A 46 -7.46 9.16 -0.76
CA ASP A 46 -8.59 8.42 -0.24
C ASP A 46 -8.43 8.33 1.27
N LEU A 47 -9.37 8.88 2.01
CA LEU A 47 -9.32 8.92 3.47
C LEU A 47 -9.96 7.69 4.11
N THR A 48 -10.54 6.80 3.30
CA THR A 48 -11.23 5.60 3.78
C THR A 48 -10.27 4.43 3.95
N ASP A 49 -10.72 3.37 4.63
CA ASP A 49 -9.95 2.13 4.78
C ASP A 49 -9.70 1.43 3.44
N ALA A 50 -10.54 1.66 2.44
CA ALA A 50 -10.33 1.10 1.10
C ALA A 50 -9.03 1.61 0.45
N GLY A 51 -8.58 2.81 0.81
CA GLY A 51 -7.31 3.38 0.34
C GLY A 51 -6.10 2.99 1.17
N MET A 52 -6.28 2.21 2.24
CA MET A 52 -5.20 1.76 3.09
C MET A 52 -4.38 0.66 2.43
N GLN A 53 -3.08 0.74 2.60
CA GLN A 53 -2.14 -0.25 2.10
C GLN A 53 -1.58 -1.10 3.27
N PRO A 54 -1.01 -2.29 3.04
CA PRO A 54 -0.86 -2.92 1.74
C PRO A 54 -2.20 -3.29 1.10
N PHE A 55 -2.29 -3.15 -0.22
CA PHE A 55 -3.39 -3.72 -0.97
C PHE A 55 -3.19 -5.22 -1.09
N VAL A 56 -4.16 -6.02 -0.59
CA VAL A 56 -4.08 -7.47 -0.57
C VAL A 56 -5.11 -8.06 -1.52
N ARG A 57 -4.66 -8.98 -2.36
CA ARG A 57 -5.49 -9.77 -3.26
C ARG A 57 -5.12 -11.24 -3.06
N PRO A 58 -5.86 -12.23 -3.62
CA PRO A 58 -5.62 -13.63 -3.28
C PRO A 58 -4.19 -14.13 -3.47
N ASN A 59 -3.45 -13.59 -4.41
CA ASN A 59 -2.10 -14.06 -4.74
C ASN A 59 -1.07 -12.94 -4.84
N ARG A 60 -1.39 -11.74 -4.32
CA ARG A 60 -0.46 -10.61 -4.37
C ARG A 60 -0.72 -9.61 -3.26
N MET A 61 0.34 -8.92 -2.87
CA MET A 61 0.29 -7.73 -2.03
C MET A 61 1.04 -6.61 -2.73
N PHE A 62 0.63 -5.37 -2.47
CA PHE A 62 1.22 -4.21 -3.12
C PHE A 62 1.29 -3.04 -2.15
N VAL A 63 2.44 -2.38 -2.12
CA VAL A 63 2.63 -1.09 -1.45
C VAL A 63 3.28 -0.12 -2.41
N CYS A 64 2.92 1.14 -2.27
CA CYS A 64 3.43 2.21 -3.12
C CYS A 64 3.49 3.49 -2.32
N ASN A 65 4.59 4.22 -2.45
CA ASN A 65 4.73 5.55 -1.88
C ASN A 65 5.01 6.55 -3.00
N GLY A 66 4.02 7.33 -3.38
CA GLY A 66 4.13 8.29 -4.46
C GLY A 66 2.80 8.86 -4.87
N GLU A 67 2.82 9.69 -5.89
CA GLU A 67 1.63 10.28 -6.50
C GLU A 67 1.61 9.99 -7.99
N ILE A 68 0.45 9.57 -8.48
CA ILE A 68 0.23 9.30 -9.91
C ILE A 68 -0.78 10.33 -10.40
N TYR A 69 -0.29 11.42 -10.96
CA TYR A 69 -1.14 12.58 -11.30
C TYR A 69 -2.20 12.27 -12.35
N ASN A 70 -1.91 11.36 -13.27
CA ASN A 70 -2.83 10.98 -14.35
C ASN A 70 -3.53 9.63 -14.11
N HIS A 71 -3.67 9.22 -12.84
CA HIS A 71 -4.26 7.92 -12.51
C HIS A 71 -5.67 7.74 -13.03
N ARG A 72 -6.43 8.83 -13.14
CA ARG A 72 -7.82 8.76 -13.63
C ARG A 72 -7.92 8.26 -15.07
N SER A 73 -6.90 8.53 -15.89
CA SER A 73 -6.83 8.04 -17.27
C SER A 73 -6.64 6.54 -17.38
N PHE A 74 -6.20 5.89 -16.31
CA PHE A 74 -5.90 4.46 -16.28
C PHE A 74 -6.86 3.65 -15.41
N ARG A 75 -7.88 4.28 -14.85
CA ARG A 75 -8.89 3.55 -14.05
C ARG A 75 -9.73 2.66 -14.95
N THR A 76 -9.96 1.42 -14.48
CA THR A 76 -10.72 0.40 -15.21
C THR A 76 -12.14 0.21 -14.68
N GLY A 77 -12.45 0.76 -13.49
CA GLY A 77 -13.69 0.48 -12.77
C GLY A 77 -13.59 -0.71 -11.82
N GLU A 78 -12.47 -1.43 -11.82
CA GLU A 78 -12.24 -2.56 -10.91
C GLU A 78 -11.65 -2.12 -9.56
N GLU A 79 -11.23 -0.88 -9.46
CA GLU A 79 -10.65 -0.32 -8.25
C GLU A 79 -11.70 -0.27 -7.13
N LYS A 80 -11.26 -0.64 -5.91
CA LYS A 80 -12.09 -0.61 -4.71
C LYS A 80 -11.96 0.69 -3.93
N SER A 81 -11.00 1.52 -4.29
CA SER A 81 -10.69 2.78 -3.61
C SER A 81 -10.52 3.91 -4.62
N LYS A 82 -10.35 5.12 -4.10
CA LYS A 82 -9.96 6.29 -4.89
C LYS A 82 -8.45 6.49 -4.94
N SER A 83 -7.67 5.59 -4.34
CA SER A 83 -6.22 5.69 -4.31
C SER A 83 -5.63 5.56 -5.71
N ASP A 84 -4.72 6.46 -6.04
CA ASP A 84 -3.92 6.40 -7.26
C ASP A 84 -3.00 5.18 -7.29
N CYS A 85 -2.52 4.76 -6.14
CA CYS A 85 -1.61 3.61 -6.02
C CYS A 85 -2.31 2.28 -6.35
N GLU A 86 -3.61 2.15 -6.09
CA GLU A 86 -4.36 0.95 -6.50
C GLU A 86 -4.41 0.82 -8.02
N VAL A 87 -4.49 1.93 -8.73
CA VAL A 87 -4.45 1.94 -10.19
C VAL A 87 -3.13 1.36 -10.71
N VAL A 88 -2.02 1.72 -10.07
CA VAL A 88 -0.69 1.17 -10.43
C VAL A 88 -0.65 -0.34 -10.21
N MET A 89 -1.17 -0.82 -9.09
CA MET A 89 -1.24 -2.26 -8.82
C MET A 89 -2.01 -3.00 -9.92
N ASN A 90 -3.16 -2.48 -10.32
CA ASN A 90 -3.98 -3.10 -11.36
C ASN A 90 -3.29 -3.08 -12.72
N LEU A 91 -2.60 -1.99 -13.07
CA LEU A 91 -1.83 -1.91 -14.30
C LEU A 91 -0.72 -2.97 -14.35
N ILE A 92 0.05 -3.10 -13.28
CA ILE A 92 1.13 -4.10 -13.20
C ILE A 92 0.57 -5.51 -13.33
N TYR A 93 -0.54 -5.78 -12.65
CA TYR A 93 -1.15 -7.11 -12.66
C TYR A 93 -1.64 -7.52 -14.04
N ASN A 94 -2.10 -6.56 -14.83
CA ASN A 94 -2.65 -6.81 -16.16
C ASN A 94 -1.59 -6.80 -17.28
N LEU A 95 -0.32 -6.64 -16.94
CA LEU A 95 0.75 -6.77 -17.90
C LEU A 95 0.93 -8.24 -18.30
#